data_86477451f26b4aaecd7124ff3c651779
#
_entry.id   86477451f26b4aaecd7124ff3c651779
#
_cell.length_a   1.000
_cell.length_b   1.000
_cell.length_c   1.000
_cell.angle_alpha   90.00
_cell.angle_beta   90.00
_cell.angle_gamma   90.00
#
_symmetry.space_group_name_H-M   'P 1'
#
loop_
_entity.id
_entity.type
_entity.pdbx_description
1 polymer ?
#
loop_
_entity_poly.entity_id
_entity_poly.type
_entity_poly.pdbx_seq_one_letter_code
_entity_poly.pdbx_strand_id
1 'polypeptide(L)'
;RLIGKISYVIAPLMLISMFLVTRLNYLTTVGKIDFKDVAHIQALNFIEPLSFFIFYVLAVINKNDVYKHKRYMISTSFPMIMAIFSRILYNSFGTTIEPYGYFIPLYFCSLISILLLVNDILKKNNPIPSTIIAAVILLNTLIFHARYTEVWQTIVRLVGDTIF
;
A
#
# COMPACT_ATOMS: atom_id res chain seq x y z
N ARG A 1 6.93 8.60 24.86
CA ARG A 1 7.89 9.49 24.16
C ARG A 1 9.03 8.75 23.45
N LEU A 2 9.58 7.65 24.03
CA LEU A 2 10.67 6.87 23.42
C LEU A 2 10.24 6.19 22.12
N ILE A 3 9.08 5.51 22.13
CA ILE A 3 8.51 4.77 20.96
C ILE A 3 8.33 5.72 19.77
N GLY A 4 7.84 6.95 20.01
CA GLY A 4 7.68 7.94 18.95
C GLY A 4 9.01 8.37 18.33
N LYS A 5 10.10 8.44 19.09
CA LYS A 5 11.43 8.75 18.56
C LYS A 5 12.01 7.57 17.75
N ILE A 6 11.77 6.36 18.18
CA ILE A 6 12.21 5.14 17.49
C ILE A 6 11.52 5.03 16.12
N SER A 7 10.25 5.45 15.99
CA SER A 7 9.53 5.41 14.71
C SER A 7 10.17 6.28 13.62
N TYR A 8 10.85 7.39 13.99
CA TYR A 8 11.58 8.23 13.03
C TYR A 8 12.79 7.53 12.39
N VAL A 9 13.29 6.46 13.00
CA VAL A 9 14.37 5.64 12.45
C VAL A 9 13.81 4.40 11.75
N ILE A 10 12.86 3.72 12.40
CA ILE A 10 12.30 2.46 11.87
C ILE A 10 11.51 2.69 10.58
N ALA A 11 10.67 3.73 10.50
CA ALA A 11 9.83 3.93 9.33
C ALA A 11 10.62 4.23 8.04
N PRO A 12 11.66 5.10 8.03
CA PRO A 12 12.53 5.23 6.87
C PRO A 12 13.26 3.94 6.50
N LEU A 13 13.74 3.16 7.47
CA LEU A 13 14.38 1.87 7.20
C LEU A 13 13.41 0.88 6.55
N MET A 14 12.15 0.85 7.02
CA MET A 14 11.09 0.04 6.39
C MET A 14 10.83 0.49 4.95
N LEU A 15 10.74 1.79 4.68
CA LEU A 15 10.56 2.32 3.33
C LEU A 15 11.72 1.94 2.41
N ILE A 16 12.95 2.08 2.87
CA ILE A 16 14.15 1.67 2.11
C ILE A 16 14.09 0.17 1.82
N SER A 17 13.74 -0.64 2.82
CA SER A 17 13.60 -2.10 2.66
C SER A 17 12.53 -2.45 1.64
N MET A 18 11.34 -1.83 1.70
CA MET A 18 10.26 -2.04 0.73
C MET A 18 10.71 -1.67 -0.68
N PHE A 19 11.40 -0.53 -0.83
CA PHE A 19 11.93 -0.08 -2.12
C PHE A 19 12.99 -1.04 -2.69
N LEU A 20 13.91 -1.53 -1.86
CA LEU A 20 14.91 -2.52 -2.26
C LEU A 20 14.27 -3.85 -2.71
N VAL A 21 13.24 -4.31 -2.01
CA VAL A 21 12.47 -5.51 -2.40
C VAL A 21 11.76 -5.29 -3.73
N THR A 22 11.16 -4.12 -3.95
CA THR A 22 10.52 -3.76 -5.22
C THR A 22 11.53 -3.79 -6.38
N ARG A 23 12.70 -3.17 -6.17
CA ARG A 23 13.80 -3.17 -7.13
C ARG A 23 14.30 -4.59 -7.46
N LEU A 24 14.58 -5.39 -6.43
CA LEU A 24 15.03 -6.78 -6.61
C LEU A 24 14.01 -7.59 -7.39
N ASN A 25 12.73 -7.44 -7.05
CA ASN A 25 11.63 -8.13 -7.74
C ASN A 25 11.57 -7.73 -9.23
N TYR A 26 11.72 -6.44 -9.53
CA TYR A 26 11.77 -5.96 -10.91
C TYR A 26 12.95 -6.58 -11.67
N LEU A 27 14.17 -6.45 -11.15
CA LEU A 27 15.40 -6.97 -11.79
C LEU A 27 15.42 -8.49 -11.96
N THR A 28 14.76 -9.22 -11.07
CA THR A 28 14.68 -10.69 -11.15
C THR A 28 13.61 -11.20 -12.10
N THR A 29 12.60 -10.40 -12.43
CA THR A 29 11.48 -10.78 -13.29
C THR A 29 11.63 -10.25 -14.72
N VAL A 30 12.21 -9.07 -14.89
CA VAL A 30 12.47 -8.46 -16.20
C VAL A 30 13.33 -9.40 -17.05
N GLY A 31 12.91 -9.64 -18.30
CA GLY A 31 13.60 -10.51 -19.23
C GLY A 31 13.37 -12.02 -19.04
N LYS A 32 12.67 -12.45 -17.98
CA LYS A 32 12.34 -13.86 -17.75
C LYS A 32 10.88 -14.20 -18.06
N ILE A 33 10.00 -13.24 -17.93
CA ILE A 33 8.56 -13.38 -18.21
C ILE A 33 8.10 -12.22 -19.11
N ASP A 34 6.89 -12.32 -19.67
CA ASP A 34 6.32 -11.24 -20.46
C ASP A 34 6.24 -9.95 -19.63
N PHE A 35 6.53 -8.82 -20.26
CA PHE A 35 6.53 -7.51 -19.57
C PHE A 35 5.16 -7.16 -18.98
N LYS A 36 4.06 -7.65 -19.55
CA LYS A 36 2.72 -7.51 -18.98
C LYS A 36 2.62 -8.12 -17.59
N ASP A 37 3.22 -9.30 -17.41
CA ASP A 37 3.23 -10.00 -16.12
C ASP A 37 4.15 -9.31 -15.13
N VAL A 38 5.31 -8.78 -15.59
CA VAL A 38 6.17 -7.93 -14.77
C VAL A 38 5.39 -6.72 -14.26
N ALA A 39 4.71 -6.00 -15.15
CA ALA A 39 3.94 -4.81 -14.78
C ALA A 39 2.78 -5.15 -13.82
N HIS A 40 2.16 -6.31 -13.99
CA HIS A 40 1.13 -6.81 -13.10
C HIS A 40 1.66 -7.06 -11.68
N ILE A 41 2.78 -7.76 -11.54
CA ILE A 41 3.43 -8.04 -10.25
C ILE A 41 3.87 -6.74 -9.57
N GLN A 42 4.40 -5.79 -10.33
CA GLN A 42 4.90 -4.53 -9.79
C GLN A 42 3.80 -3.58 -9.31
N ALA A 43 2.54 -3.78 -9.68
CA ALA A 43 1.45 -2.90 -9.26
C ALA A 43 1.35 -2.80 -7.72
N LEU A 44 1.36 -3.91 -7.01
CA LEU A 44 1.33 -3.91 -5.54
C LEU A 44 2.64 -3.42 -4.94
N ASN A 45 3.76 -3.84 -5.51
CA ASN A 45 5.09 -3.46 -5.03
C ASN A 45 5.34 -1.94 -5.07
N PHE A 46 4.68 -1.19 -5.97
CA PHE A 46 4.74 0.27 -6.00
C PHE A 46 3.70 0.93 -5.09
N ILE A 47 2.48 0.38 -5.06
CA ILE A 47 1.36 0.96 -4.33
C ILE A 47 1.58 0.89 -2.81
N GLU A 48 2.09 -0.23 -2.31
CA GLU A 48 2.28 -0.46 -0.88
C GLU A 48 3.29 0.51 -0.24
N PRO A 49 4.53 0.66 -0.77
CA PRO A 49 5.48 1.63 -0.22
C PRO A 49 5.01 3.07 -0.32
N LEU A 50 4.35 3.43 -1.42
CA LEU A 50 3.82 4.78 -1.63
C LEU A 50 2.73 5.11 -0.60
N SER A 51 1.81 4.19 -0.36
CA SER A 51 0.74 4.36 0.63
C SER A 51 1.29 4.44 2.04
N PHE A 52 2.25 3.59 2.38
CA PHE A 52 2.95 3.66 3.66
C PHE A 52 3.62 5.03 3.85
N PHE A 53 4.33 5.51 2.83
CA PHE A 53 5.00 6.81 2.85
C PHE A 53 3.99 7.95 3.07
N ILE A 54 2.90 7.97 2.31
CA ILE A 54 1.86 9.00 2.42
C ILE A 54 1.30 9.03 3.85
N PHE A 55 0.88 7.88 4.39
CA PHE A 55 0.30 7.82 5.73
C PHE A 55 1.30 8.19 6.82
N TYR A 56 2.55 7.75 6.69
CA TYR A 56 3.59 8.10 7.64
C TYR A 56 3.89 9.60 7.65
N VAL A 57 4.06 10.22 6.48
CA VAL A 57 4.29 11.66 6.35
C VAL A 57 3.11 12.45 6.94
N LEU A 58 1.87 12.07 6.63
CA LEU A 58 0.68 12.70 7.19
C LEU A 58 0.61 12.54 8.72
N ALA A 59 1.01 11.39 9.26
CA ALA A 59 1.10 11.18 10.69
C ALA A 59 2.11 12.11 11.35
N VAL A 60 3.31 12.24 10.76
CA VAL A 60 4.39 13.11 11.29
C VAL A 60 4.01 14.60 11.23
N ILE A 61 3.44 15.04 10.11
CA ILE A 61 2.99 16.44 9.95
C ILE A 61 1.90 16.78 10.99
N ASN A 62 1.00 15.86 11.25
CA ASN A 62 -0.10 16.06 12.19
C ASN A 62 0.22 15.62 13.63
N LYS A 63 1.49 15.49 14.02
CA LYS A 63 1.90 15.01 15.35
C LYS A 63 1.33 15.78 16.54
N ASN A 64 0.96 17.04 16.36
CA ASN A 64 0.36 17.90 17.40
C ASN A 64 -1.15 17.69 17.54
N ASP A 65 -1.82 17.10 16.55
CA ASP A 65 -3.22 16.73 16.58
C ASP A 65 -3.31 15.22 16.87
N VAL A 66 -3.58 14.86 18.12
CA VAL A 66 -3.60 13.47 18.60
C VAL A 66 -4.56 12.60 17.78
N TYR A 67 -5.72 13.15 17.39
CA TYR A 67 -6.71 12.41 16.63
C TYR A 67 -6.22 12.09 15.21
N LYS A 68 -5.75 13.09 14.48
CA LYS A 68 -5.22 12.91 13.12
C LYS A 68 -3.98 12.04 13.11
N HIS A 69 -3.04 12.30 14.02
CA HIS A 69 -1.82 11.50 14.17
C HIS A 69 -2.14 10.03 14.37
N LYS A 70 -3.03 9.71 15.32
CA LYS A 70 -3.45 8.33 15.60
C LYS A 70 -4.08 7.67 14.38
N ARG A 71 -4.96 8.37 13.66
CA ARG A 71 -5.62 7.84 12.45
C ARG A 71 -4.59 7.48 11.37
N TYR A 72 -3.69 8.40 11.04
CA TYR A 72 -2.66 8.16 10.02
C TYR A 72 -1.64 7.11 10.45
N MET A 73 -1.23 7.07 11.73
CA MET A 73 -0.33 6.02 12.24
C MET A 73 -0.94 4.62 12.13
N ILE A 74 -2.21 4.46 12.49
CA ILE A 74 -2.91 3.17 12.31
C ILE A 74 -2.97 2.81 10.82
N SER A 75 -3.17 3.77 9.96
CA SER A 75 -3.29 3.53 8.52
C SER A 75 -1.99 3.11 7.84
N THR A 76 -0.83 3.35 8.45
CA THR A 76 0.44 2.79 7.96
C THR A 76 0.47 1.26 8.01
N SER A 77 -0.40 0.63 8.80
CA SER A 77 -0.52 -0.83 8.85
C SER A 77 -1.27 -1.44 7.67
N PHE A 78 -2.11 -0.67 6.92
CA PHE A 78 -2.86 -1.22 5.79
C PHE A 78 -1.98 -1.86 4.72
N PRO A 79 -0.92 -1.20 4.20
CA PRO A 79 -0.03 -1.83 3.23
C PRO A 79 0.59 -3.13 3.77
N MET A 80 0.97 -3.15 5.05
CA MET A 80 1.52 -4.34 5.69
C MET A 80 0.50 -5.47 5.80
N ILE A 81 -0.73 -5.16 6.19
CA ILE A 81 -1.83 -6.14 6.27
C ILE A 81 -2.10 -6.72 4.89
N MET A 82 -2.14 -5.89 3.83
CA MET A 82 -2.34 -6.35 2.46
C MET A 82 -1.26 -7.36 2.04
N ALA A 83 0.02 -7.02 2.25
CA ALA A 83 1.14 -7.88 1.90
C ALA A 83 1.16 -9.20 2.69
N ILE A 84 0.91 -9.15 4.00
CA ILE A 84 0.91 -10.34 4.87
C ILE A 84 -0.27 -11.23 4.53
N PHE A 85 -1.46 -10.67 4.40
CA PHE A 85 -2.68 -11.43 4.16
C PHE A 85 -2.63 -12.11 2.77
N SER A 86 -2.14 -11.43 1.73
CA SER A 86 -1.92 -12.05 0.42
C SER A 86 -0.98 -13.26 0.50
N ARG A 87 0.12 -13.14 1.25
CA ARG A 87 1.07 -14.24 1.43
C ARG A 87 0.48 -15.42 2.21
N ILE A 88 -0.31 -15.15 3.24
CA ILE A 88 -1.01 -16.20 4.00
C ILE A 88 -1.97 -16.96 3.09
N LEU A 89 -2.79 -16.23 2.30
CA LEU A 89 -3.72 -16.86 1.37
C LEU A 89 -3.00 -17.72 0.33
N TYR A 90 -1.91 -17.18 -0.24
CA TYR A 90 -1.12 -17.90 -1.24
C TYR A 90 -0.47 -19.16 -0.66
N ASN A 91 0.12 -19.07 0.53
CA ASN A 91 0.73 -20.23 1.19
C ASN A 91 -0.28 -21.29 1.64
N SER A 92 -1.51 -20.88 1.98
CA SER A 92 -2.55 -21.80 2.45
C SER A 92 -3.29 -22.52 1.32
N PHE A 93 -3.49 -21.84 0.18
CA PHE A 93 -4.34 -22.33 -0.91
C PHE A 93 -3.57 -22.53 -2.24
N GLY A 94 -2.30 -22.15 -2.28
CA GLY A 94 -1.44 -22.28 -3.47
C GLY A 94 -1.98 -21.52 -4.67
N THR A 95 -1.74 -22.08 -5.86
CA THR A 95 -2.18 -21.49 -7.13
C THR A 95 -3.70 -21.49 -7.32
N THR A 96 -4.43 -22.26 -6.52
CA THR A 96 -5.90 -22.32 -6.59
C THR A 96 -6.56 -21.01 -6.25
N ILE A 97 -5.89 -20.14 -5.45
CA ILE A 97 -6.41 -18.83 -5.06
C ILE A 97 -6.05 -17.72 -6.05
N GLU A 98 -5.20 -17.99 -7.04
CA GLU A 98 -4.98 -17.01 -8.11
C GLU A 98 -6.25 -16.91 -8.97
N PRO A 99 -6.75 -15.71 -9.26
CA PRO A 99 -6.23 -14.36 -9.00
C PRO A 99 -6.70 -13.71 -7.68
N TYR A 100 -7.47 -14.42 -6.85
CA TYR A 100 -8.17 -13.85 -5.70
C TYR A 100 -7.27 -13.48 -4.52
N GLY A 101 -6.08 -14.07 -4.43
CA GLY A 101 -5.15 -13.87 -3.32
C GLY A 101 -4.77 -12.42 -3.04
N TYR A 102 -4.84 -11.56 -4.07
CA TYR A 102 -4.59 -10.12 -3.94
C TYR A 102 -5.87 -9.30 -3.80
N PHE A 103 -6.97 -9.75 -4.43
CA PHE A 103 -8.24 -9.03 -4.36
C PHE A 103 -8.84 -9.02 -2.96
N ILE A 104 -8.79 -10.16 -2.27
CA ILE A 104 -9.39 -10.31 -0.94
C ILE A 104 -8.79 -9.30 0.07
N PRO A 105 -7.45 -9.23 0.27
CA PRO A 105 -6.86 -8.25 1.18
C PRO A 105 -7.14 -6.79 0.76
N LEU A 106 -7.12 -6.51 -0.53
CA LEU A 106 -7.34 -5.18 -1.08
C LEU A 106 -8.77 -4.68 -0.78
N TYR A 107 -9.78 -5.49 -1.08
CA TYR A 107 -11.17 -5.14 -0.76
C TYR A 107 -11.45 -5.14 0.74
N PHE A 108 -10.81 -6.01 1.51
CA PHE A 108 -10.90 -6.00 2.97
C PHE A 108 -10.38 -4.67 3.55
N CYS A 109 -9.21 -4.20 3.12
CA CYS A 109 -8.68 -2.90 3.54
C CYS A 109 -9.56 -1.73 3.06
N SER A 110 -10.12 -1.82 1.85
CA SER A 110 -11.06 -0.83 1.33
C SER A 110 -12.33 -0.76 2.18
N LEU A 111 -12.89 -1.91 2.54
CA LEU A 111 -14.07 -1.97 3.42
C LEU A 111 -13.76 -1.35 4.80
N ILE A 112 -12.65 -1.72 5.42
CA ILE A 112 -12.26 -1.14 6.71
C ILE A 112 -12.09 0.37 6.62
N SER A 113 -11.47 0.89 5.57
CA SER A 113 -11.27 2.34 5.38
C SER A 113 -12.60 3.08 5.23
N ILE A 114 -13.57 2.51 4.53
CA ILE A 114 -14.93 3.07 4.40
C ILE A 114 -15.66 3.00 5.75
N LEU A 115 -15.58 1.90 6.46
CA LEU A 115 -16.20 1.77 7.80
C LEU A 115 -15.63 2.78 8.80
N LEU A 116 -14.31 3.06 8.73
CA LEU A 116 -13.69 4.11 9.55
C LEU A 116 -14.24 5.49 9.22
N LEU A 117 -14.44 5.79 7.93
CA LEU A 117 -15.02 7.06 7.48
C LEU A 117 -16.48 7.19 7.97
N VAL A 118 -17.29 6.17 7.75
CA VAL A 118 -18.69 6.15 8.22
C VAL A 118 -18.78 6.32 9.73
N ASN A 119 -17.94 5.62 10.50
CA ASN A 119 -17.91 5.75 11.96
C ASN A 119 -17.53 7.18 12.41
N ASP A 120 -16.61 7.84 11.72
CA ASP A 120 -16.23 9.21 12.06
C ASP A 120 -17.35 10.21 11.76
N ILE A 121 -18.06 10.02 10.64
CA ILE A 121 -19.24 10.83 10.29
C ILE A 121 -20.35 10.64 11.33
N LEU A 122 -20.68 9.40 11.67
CA LEU A 122 -21.74 9.08 12.65
C LEU A 122 -21.42 9.62 14.05
N LYS A 123 -20.16 9.59 14.46
CA LYS A 123 -19.71 10.12 15.77
C LYS A 123 -19.45 11.63 15.75
N LYS A 124 -19.71 12.30 14.64
CA LYS A 124 -19.43 13.74 14.47
C LYS A 124 -17.96 14.11 14.76
N ASN A 125 -17.04 13.16 14.56
CA ASN A 125 -15.61 13.42 14.61
C ASN A 125 -15.16 14.15 13.33
N ASN A 126 -13.92 14.67 13.35
CA ASN A 126 -13.33 15.23 12.13
C ASN A 126 -13.17 14.13 11.07
N PRO A 127 -13.91 14.14 9.94
CA PRO A 127 -13.85 13.08 8.93
C PRO A 127 -12.64 13.19 8.00
N ILE A 128 -11.93 14.32 7.99
CA ILE A 128 -10.83 14.60 7.03
C ILE A 128 -9.78 13.48 7.01
N PRO A 129 -9.24 12.99 8.15
CA PRO A 129 -8.25 11.92 8.11
C PRO A 129 -8.80 10.64 7.49
N SER A 130 -9.99 10.23 7.87
CA SER A 130 -10.62 9.00 7.36
C SER A 130 -11.01 9.12 5.88
N THR A 131 -11.38 10.32 5.41
CA THR A 131 -11.62 10.59 3.98
C THR A 131 -10.32 10.42 3.17
N ILE A 132 -9.19 10.98 3.65
CA ILE A 132 -7.91 10.84 2.98
C ILE A 132 -7.47 9.36 2.95
N ILE A 133 -7.64 8.65 4.07
CA ILE A 133 -7.31 7.22 4.14
C ILE A 133 -8.14 6.42 3.13
N ALA A 134 -9.46 6.62 3.12
CA ALA A 134 -10.35 5.96 2.19
C ALA A 134 -10.00 6.29 0.74
N ALA A 135 -9.70 7.56 0.43
CA ALA A 135 -9.31 7.98 -0.91
C ALA A 135 -8.00 7.31 -1.38
N VAL A 136 -6.97 7.22 -0.53
CA VAL A 136 -5.71 6.54 -0.87
C VAL A 136 -5.93 5.05 -1.09
N ILE A 137 -6.67 4.37 -0.22
CA ILE A 137 -6.94 2.92 -0.36
C ILE A 137 -7.81 2.63 -1.58
N LEU A 138 -8.81 3.45 -1.87
CA LEU A 138 -9.63 3.31 -3.09
C LEU A 138 -8.80 3.59 -4.35
N LEU A 139 -7.90 4.57 -4.32
CA LEU A 139 -6.97 4.82 -5.42
C LEU A 139 -6.06 3.61 -5.67
N ASN A 140 -5.56 2.97 -4.61
CA ASN A 140 -4.79 1.73 -4.72
C ASN A 140 -5.62 0.63 -5.42
N THR A 141 -6.89 0.52 -5.08
CA THR A 141 -7.81 -0.44 -5.71
C THR A 141 -7.98 -0.13 -7.20
N LEU A 142 -8.14 1.14 -7.57
CA LEU A 142 -8.24 1.57 -8.97
C LEU A 142 -6.95 1.28 -9.76
N ILE A 143 -5.78 1.61 -9.20
CA ILE A 143 -4.49 1.34 -9.84
C ILE A 143 -4.30 -0.17 -10.01
N PHE A 144 -4.66 -0.97 -9.01
CA PHE A 144 -4.57 -2.42 -9.11
C PHE A 144 -5.47 -2.98 -10.22
N HIS A 145 -6.65 -2.43 -10.43
CA HIS A 145 -7.51 -2.80 -11.57
C HIS A 145 -6.95 -2.33 -12.92
N ALA A 146 -6.28 -1.17 -12.92
CA ALA A 146 -5.64 -0.63 -14.13
C ALA A 146 -4.31 -1.30 -14.51
N ARG A 147 -3.82 -2.27 -13.73
CA ARG A 147 -2.49 -2.90 -13.91
C ARG A 147 -2.26 -3.60 -15.25
N TYR A 148 -3.32 -3.94 -15.99
CA TYR A 148 -3.23 -4.54 -17.32
C TYR A 148 -3.22 -3.52 -18.46
N THR A 149 -3.41 -2.23 -18.17
CA THR A 149 -3.46 -1.18 -19.19
C THR A 149 -2.06 -0.83 -19.71
N GLU A 150 -1.98 -0.37 -20.94
CA GLU A 150 -0.74 0.10 -21.53
C GLU A 150 -0.13 1.29 -20.78
N VAL A 151 -1.00 2.14 -20.21
CA VAL A 151 -0.57 3.28 -19.39
C VAL A 151 0.23 2.80 -18.17
N TRP A 152 -0.27 1.79 -17.47
CA TRP A 152 0.44 1.20 -16.33
C TRP A 152 1.77 0.57 -16.75
N GLN A 153 1.79 -0.19 -17.83
CA GLN A 153 3.02 -0.80 -18.36
C GLN A 153 4.07 0.26 -18.71
N THR A 154 3.64 1.39 -19.30
CA THR A 154 4.55 2.52 -19.59
C THR A 154 5.12 3.14 -18.32
N ILE A 155 4.30 3.33 -17.29
CA ILE A 155 4.76 3.84 -15.98
C ILE A 155 5.79 2.89 -15.36
N VAL A 156 5.51 1.58 -15.33
CA VAL A 156 6.43 0.58 -14.76
C VAL A 156 7.75 0.54 -15.53
N ARG A 157 7.70 0.65 -16.86
CA ARG A 157 8.91 0.71 -17.69
C ARG A 157 9.73 1.97 -17.39
N LEU A 158 9.09 3.14 -17.38
CA LEU A 158 9.76 4.41 -17.05
C LEU A 158 10.43 4.36 -15.69
N VAL A 159 9.72 3.91 -14.66
CA VAL A 159 10.27 3.80 -13.31
C VAL A 159 11.37 2.73 -13.25
N GLY A 160 11.17 1.59 -13.90
CA GLY A 160 12.15 0.52 -13.97
C GLY A 160 13.47 0.98 -14.63
N ASP A 161 13.38 1.62 -15.78
CA ASP A 161 14.57 2.04 -16.55
C ASP A 161 15.28 3.26 -15.94
N THR A 162 14.58 4.09 -15.14
CA THR A 162 15.16 5.33 -14.56
C THR A 162 15.66 5.17 -13.14
N ILE A 163 15.04 4.27 -12.35
CA ILE A 163 15.29 4.17 -10.91
C ILE A 163 16.00 2.84 -10.55
N PHE A 164 15.82 1.79 -11.36
CA PHE A 164 16.36 0.46 -11.10
C PHE A 164 17.47 0.06 -12.04
#